data_2338dbc6e7b05fe264ac5c58528f06ab
#
_entry.id   2338dbc6e7b05fe264ac5c58528f06ab
#
_cell.length_a   1.000
_cell.length_b   1.000
_cell.length_c   1.000
_cell.angle_alpha   90.00
_cell.angle_beta   90.00
_cell.angle_gamma   90.00
#
_symmetry.space_group_name_H-M   'P 1'
#
loop_
_entity.id
_entity.type
_entity.pdbx_description
1 polymer ?
#
loop_
_entity_poly.entity_id
_entity_poly.type
_entity_poly.pdbx_seq_one_letter_code
_entity_poly.pdbx_strand_id
1 'polypeptide(L)'
;MVVILYGFITWIFIIIWKSLKGTDRVRGELQEVTLNIKQNNVTTKRTFRKLQITIGRDQNCDLQLDDHTVSANHCQLYFDKQRWWVTDNGSTNGTLLNGTKIKSPLVLTSGDKLHCGVYEIELIY
;
A
#
# COMPACT_ATOMS: atom_id res chain seq x y z
N MET A 1 -10.50 32.06 41.26
CA MET A 1 -11.44 31.64 40.20
C MET A 1 -10.89 31.87 38.79
N VAL A 2 -10.37 33.04 38.47
CA VAL A 2 -9.85 33.35 37.13
C VAL A 2 -8.62 32.49 36.78
N VAL A 3 -7.73 32.18 37.72
CA VAL A 3 -6.51 31.38 37.49
C VAL A 3 -6.82 29.93 37.12
N ILE A 4 -7.86 29.34 37.70
CA ILE A 4 -8.28 27.96 37.39
C ILE A 4 -8.88 27.87 35.99
N LEU A 5 -9.61 28.90 35.57
CA LEU A 5 -10.19 28.98 34.22
C LEU A 5 -9.10 29.09 33.15
N TYR A 6 -8.08 29.90 33.35
CA TYR A 6 -6.95 30.03 32.44
C TYR A 6 -6.10 28.74 32.38
N GLY A 7 -5.90 28.07 33.52
CA GLY A 7 -5.21 26.79 33.58
C GLY A 7 -5.92 25.70 32.78
N PHE A 8 -7.25 25.68 32.84
CA PHE A 8 -8.07 24.70 32.09
C PHE A 8 -8.05 24.96 30.59
N ILE A 9 -8.12 26.23 30.17
CA ILE A 9 -8.06 26.61 28.75
C ILE A 9 -6.69 26.31 28.17
N THR A 10 -5.61 26.60 28.88
CA THR A 10 -4.25 26.25 28.39
C THR A 10 -4.04 24.75 28.33
N TRP A 11 -4.60 23.97 29.26
CA TRP A 11 -4.52 22.51 29.24
C TRP A 11 -5.27 21.91 28.05
N ILE A 12 -6.49 22.39 27.76
CA ILE A 12 -7.25 21.99 26.58
C ILE A 12 -6.50 22.37 25.29
N PHE A 13 -5.91 23.57 25.25
CA PHE A 13 -5.16 24.04 24.10
C PHE A 13 -3.92 23.15 23.82
N ILE A 14 -3.23 22.70 24.86
CA ILE A 14 -2.10 21.78 24.75
C ILE A 14 -2.54 20.41 24.23
N ILE A 15 -3.69 19.90 24.69
CA ILE A 15 -4.24 18.63 24.22
C ILE A 15 -4.64 18.71 22.74
N ILE A 16 -5.31 19.78 22.35
CA ILE A 16 -5.72 20.02 20.97
C ILE A 16 -4.48 20.17 20.07
N TRP A 17 -3.48 20.90 20.53
CA TRP A 17 -2.23 21.08 19.79
C TRP A 17 -1.48 19.76 19.61
N LYS A 18 -1.43 18.93 20.66
CA LYS A 18 -0.82 17.60 20.60
C LYS A 18 -1.57 16.66 19.64
N SER A 19 -2.90 16.76 19.60
CA SER A 19 -3.74 16.00 18.70
C SER A 19 -3.55 16.44 17.23
N LEU A 20 -3.39 17.74 16.98
CA LEU A 20 -3.15 18.28 15.64
C LEU A 20 -1.73 17.96 15.12
N LYS A 21 -0.72 17.91 15.98
CA LYS A 21 0.64 17.52 15.61
C LYS A 21 0.76 16.02 15.25
N GLY A 22 -0.12 15.19 15.79
CA GLY A 22 -0.17 13.76 15.45
C GLY A 22 -0.60 13.48 14.02
N THR A 23 -1.29 14.42 13.38
CA THR A 23 -1.77 14.28 11.99
C THR A 23 -0.70 14.62 10.96
N ASP A 24 0.30 15.42 11.30
CA ASP A 24 1.36 15.80 10.38
C ASP A 24 2.43 14.71 10.20
N ARG A 25 2.51 13.75 11.11
CA ARG A 25 3.44 12.61 10.99
C ARG A 25 3.05 11.62 9.90
N VAL A 26 1.79 11.59 9.47
CA VAL A 26 1.33 10.74 8.37
C VAL A 26 1.69 11.33 7.00
N ARG A 27 1.93 12.64 6.92
CA ARG A 27 2.32 13.33 5.69
C ARG A 27 3.82 13.35 5.40
N GLY A 28 4.65 12.99 6.38
CA GLY A 28 6.10 13.20 6.30
C GLY A 28 6.90 12.04 5.71
N GLU A 29 6.38 10.83 5.72
CA GLU A 29 7.12 9.66 5.26
C GLU A 29 6.25 8.78 4.35
N LEU A 30 6.11 9.21 3.10
CA LEU A 30 5.67 8.30 2.06
C LEU A 30 6.75 7.24 1.91
N GLN A 31 6.45 6.05 2.38
CA GLN A 31 7.34 4.90 2.24
C GLN A 31 7.56 4.61 0.76
N GLU A 32 8.80 4.65 0.35
CA GLU A 32 9.19 4.26 -0.99
C GLU A 32 9.15 2.74 -1.09
N VAL A 33 8.44 2.23 -2.08
CA VAL A 33 8.36 0.80 -2.37
C VAL A 33 8.82 0.54 -3.80
N THR A 34 9.64 -0.47 -3.97
CA THR A 34 10.12 -0.90 -5.28
C THR A 34 9.47 -2.23 -5.66
N LEU A 35 8.92 -2.28 -6.86
CA LEU A 35 8.34 -3.50 -7.43
C LEU A 35 9.23 -3.96 -8.59
N ASN A 36 9.77 -5.17 -8.47
CA ASN A 36 10.46 -5.86 -9.56
C ASN A 36 9.46 -6.76 -10.28
N ILE A 37 9.11 -6.40 -11.49
CA ILE A 37 8.09 -7.06 -12.29
C ILE A 37 8.79 -7.97 -13.30
N LYS A 38 8.54 -9.27 -13.23
CA LYS A 38 9.15 -10.26 -14.10
C LYS A 38 8.09 -10.91 -15.00
N GLN A 39 8.36 -10.93 -16.30
CA GLN A 39 7.60 -11.63 -17.31
C GLN A 39 8.57 -12.18 -18.37
N ASN A 40 8.50 -13.49 -18.67
CA ASN A 40 9.28 -14.10 -19.75
C ASN A 40 10.77 -13.73 -19.75
N ASN A 41 11.44 -13.83 -18.59
CA ASN A 41 12.84 -13.49 -18.38
C ASN A 41 13.18 -11.99 -18.52
N VAL A 42 12.18 -11.13 -18.69
CA VAL A 42 12.36 -9.68 -18.67
C VAL A 42 11.95 -9.16 -17.29
N THR A 43 12.85 -8.42 -16.64
CA THR A 43 12.57 -7.81 -15.34
C THR A 43 12.54 -6.29 -15.49
N THR A 44 11.44 -5.69 -15.04
CA THR A 44 11.25 -4.24 -15.01
C THR A 44 11.14 -3.78 -13.58
N LYS A 45 11.87 -2.73 -13.23
CA LYS A 45 11.86 -2.14 -11.89
C LYS A 45 11.01 -0.88 -11.88
N ARG A 46 10.06 -0.79 -10.96
CA ARG A 46 9.23 0.40 -10.74
C ARG A 46 9.27 0.80 -9.28
N THR A 47 9.46 2.07 -9.01
CA THR A 47 9.48 2.62 -7.64
C THR A 47 8.30 3.57 -7.46
N PHE A 48 7.58 3.40 -6.35
CA PHE A 48 6.41 4.20 -6.01
C PHE A 48 6.58 4.87 -4.65
N ARG A 49 6.11 6.11 -4.56
CA ARG A 49 5.98 6.87 -3.31
C ARG A 49 4.52 7.14 -3.01
N LYS A 50 3.74 6.09 -2.87
CA LYS A 50 2.30 6.15 -2.61
C LYS A 50 1.94 5.23 -1.45
N LEU A 51 0.87 5.56 -0.75
CA LEU A 51 0.30 4.71 0.29
C LEU A 51 -0.64 3.64 -0.27
N GLN A 52 -0.97 3.74 -1.55
CA GLN A 52 -1.88 2.83 -2.23
C GLN A 52 -1.42 2.64 -3.68
N ILE A 53 -1.29 1.40 -4.11
CA ILE A 53 -0.86 1.05 -5.46
C ILE A 53 -1.89 0.08 -6.04
N THR A 54 -2.53 0.48 -7.13
CA THR A 54 -3.46 -0.38 -7.87
C THR A 54 -2.71 -1.14 -8.95
N ILE A 55 -2.98 -2.43 -9.07
CA ILE A 55 -2.35 -3.32 -10.05
C ILE A 55 -3.45 -3.97 -10.91
N GLY A 56 -3.32 -3.88 -12.21
CA GLY A 56 -4.27 -4.46 -13.13
C GLY A 56 -3.99 -4.16 -14.59
N ARG A 57 -4.85 -4.67 -15.46
CA ARG A 57 -4.74 -4.46 -16.90
C ARG A 57 -5.19 -3.06 -17.33
N ASP A 58 -6.06 -2.41 -16.56
CA ASP A 58 -6.56 -1.08 -16.86
C ASP A 58 -5.41 -0.06 -16.86
N GLN A 59 -5.42 0.83 -17.85
CA GLN A 59 -4.43 1.91 -17.95
C GLN A 59 -4.52 2.94 -16.80
N ASN A 60 -5.63 2.96 -16.06
CA ASN A 60 -5.80 3.81 -14.87
C ASN A 60 -5.15 3.21 -13.63
N CYS A 61 -4.67 1.96 -13.67
CA CYS A 61 -3.92 1.37 -12.58
C CYS A 61 -2.54 2.01 -12.44
N ASP A 62 -2.06 2.14 -11.20
CA ASP A 62 -0.72 2.66 -10.92
C ASP A 62 0.36 1.78 -11.56
N LEU A 63 0.18 0.47 -11.48
CA LEU A 63 0.98 -0.51 -12.21
C LEU A 63 0.09 -1.21 -13.21
N GLN A 64 0.26 -0.86 -14.48
CA GLN A 64 -0.47 -1.50 -15.56
C GLN A 64 0.25 -2.78 -16.02
N LEU A 65 -0.47 -3.89 -15.98
CA LEU A 65 -0.02 -5.18 -16.51
C LEU A 65 -0.90 -5.54 -17.71
N ASP A 66 -0.45 -5.17 -18.90
CA ASP A 66 -1.22 -5.33 -20.13
C ASP A 66 -1.14 -6.76 -20.66
N ASP A 67 -1.92 -7.65 -20.05
CA ASP A 67 -2.03 -9.05 -20.43
C ASP A 67 -3.44 -9.55 -20.13
N HIS A 68 -3.96 -10.43 -21.00
CA HIS A 68 -5.32 -10.97 -20.87
C HIS A 68 -5.50 -11.88 -19.63
N THR A 69 -4.40 -12.38 -19.03
CA THR A 69 -4.44 -13.17 -17.80
C THR A 69 -4.62 -12.31 -16.54
N VAL A 70 -4.50 -10.98 -16.68
CA VAL A 70 -4.65 -10.02 -15.59
C VAL A 70 -6.01 -9.34 -15.70
N SER A 71 -6.76 -9.30 -14.60
CA SER A 71 -8.04 -8.57 -14.54
C SER A 71 -7.83 -7.06 -14.60
N ALA A 72 -8.83 -6.31 -15.03
CA ALA A 72 -8.76 -4.86 -15.15
C ALA A 72 -8.33 -4.19 -13.84
N ASN A 73 -8.94 -4.58 -12.73
CA ASN A 73 -8.52 -4.23 -11.37
C ASN A 73 -8.19 -5.52 -10.63
N HIS A 74 -6.95 -5.96 -10.75
CA HIS A 74 -6.56 -7.30 -10.29
C HIS A 74 -6.36 -7.35 -8.78
N CYS A 75 -5.46 -6.51 -8.27
CA CYS A 75 -5.18 -6.43 -6.84
C CYS A 75 -4.70 -5.03 -6.46
N GLN A 76 -4.56 -4.81 -5.17
CA GLN A 76 -4.19 -3.53 -4.61
C GLN A 76 -3.21 -3.72 -3.47
N LEU A 77 -2.16 -2.91 -3.47
CA LEU A 77 -1.24 -2.78 -2.36
C LEU A 77 -1.57 -1.51 -1.60
N TYR A 78 -1.54 -1.58 -0.28
CA TYR A 78 -1.76 -0.39 0.55
C TYR A 78 -0.91 -0.46 1.82
N PHE A 79 -0.53 0.73 2.29
CA PHE A 79 0.26 0.89 3.51
C PHE A 79 -0.66 1.32 4.65
N ASP A 80 -0.74 0.48 5.68
CA ASP A 80 -1.54 0.72 6.87
C ASP A 80 -0.86 0.13 8.10
N LYS A 81 -0.98 0.82 9.23
CA LYS A 81 -0.37 0.40 10.50
C LYS A 81 1.11 0.03 10.37
N GLN A 82 1.85 0.85 9.63
CA GLN A 82 3.30 0.71 9.38
C GLN A 82 3.69 -0.57 8.62
N ARG A 83 2.76 -1.16 7.86
CA ARG A 83 2.99 -2.37 7.07
C ARG A 83 2.34 -2.25 5.70
N TRP A 84 2.92 -2.92 4.73
CA TRP A 84 2.30 -3.12 3.43
C TRP A 84 1.36 -4.30 3.46
N TRP A 85 0.22 -4.14 2.79
CA TRP A 85 -0.82 -5.15 2.66
C TRP A 85 -1.16 -5.36 1.20
N VAL A 86 -1.64 -6.56 0.87
CA VAL A 86 -2.19 -6.88 -0.44
C VAL A 86 -3.61 -7.39 -0.28
N THR A 87 -4.49 -6.97 -1.19
CA THR A 87 -5.84 -7.51 -1.30
C THR A 87 -6.15 -7.81 -2.76
N ASP A 88 -6.86 -8.93 -3.00
CA ASP A 88 -7.36 -9.28 -4.31
C ASP A 88 -8.71 -8.61 -4.55
N ASN A 89 -8.90 -8.01 -5.72
CA ASN A 89 -10.13 -7.28 -6.08
C ASN A 89 -11.10 -8.16 -6.87
N GLY A 90 -11.27 -9.41 -6.49
CA GLY A 90 -12.13 -10.34 -7.19
C GLY A 90 -11.59 -10.73 -8.57
N SER A 91 -10.28 -10.87 -8.70
CA SER A 91 -9.64 -11.22 -9.97
C SER A 91 -10.08 -12.59 -10.49
N THR A 92 -10.14 -12.73 -11.81
CA THR A 92 -10.56 -13.98 -12.47
C THR A 92 -9.59 -15.13 -12.18
N ASN A 93 -8.29 -14.88 -12.27
CA ASN A 93 -7.27 -15.91 -12.09
C ASN A 93 -6.69 -15.95 -10.67
N GLY A 94 -7.07 -15.00 -9.81
CA GLY A 94 -6.57 -14.89 -8.43
C GLY A 94 -5.21 -14.21 -8.36
N THR A 95 -4.85 -13.85 -7.14
CA THR A 95 -3.53 -13.32 -6.78
C THR A 95 -2.86 -14.32 -5.85
N LEU A 96 -1.61 -14.66 -6.14
CA LEU A 96 -0.84 -15.59 -5.32
C LEU A 96 0.23 -14.81 -4.54
N LEU A 97 0.35 -15.09 -3.27
CA LEU A 97 1.45 -14.61 -2.43
C LEU A 97 2.35 -15.79 -2.08
N ASN A 98 3.58 -15.77 -2.57
CA ASN A 98 4.56 -16.85 -2.40
C ASN A 98 3.99 -18.24 -2.76
N GLY A 99 3.19 -18.28 -3.83
CA GLY A 99 2.58 -19.51 -4.35
C GLY A 99 1.23 -19.89 -3.73
N THR A 100 0.73 -19.13 -2.76
CA THR A 100 -0.56 -19.39 -2.11
C THR A 100 -1.59 -18.34 -2.53
N LYS A 101 -2.76 -18.79 -3.00
CA LYS A 101 -3.85 -17.89 -3.39
C LYS A 101 -4.37 -17.13 -2.17
N ILE A 102 -4.43 -15.80 -2.29
CA ILE A 102 -4.95 -14.96 -1.21
C ILE A 102 -6.47 -14.91 -1.24
N LYS A 103 -7.09 -15.01 -0.07
CA LYS A 103 -8.56 -14.98 0.10
C LYS A 103 -9.01 -13.78 0.93
N SER A 104 -8.08 -13.15 1.62
CA SER A 104 -8.29 -12.00 2.50
C SER A 104 -7.06 -11.11 2.45
N PRO A 105 -7.13 -9.84 2.92
CA PRO A 105 -5.96 -9.01 2.99
C PRO A 105 -4.84 -9.65 3.81
N LEU A 106 -3.63 -9.66 3.27
CA LEU A 106 -2.44 -10.23 3.92
C LEU A 106 -1.33 -9.20 4.01
N VAL A 107 -0.54 -9.28 5.08
CA VAL A 107 0.65 -8.45 5.28
C VAL A 107 1.75 -8.91 4.34
N LEU A 108 2.40 -7.95 3.70
CA LEU A 108 3.57 -8.17 2.86
C LEU A 108 4.85 -7.89 3.64
N THR A 109 5.87 -8.70 3.38
CA THR A 109 7.22 -8.50 3.88
C THR A 109 8.14 -8.23 2.71
N SER A 110 9.20 -7.45 2.91
CA SER A 110 10.18 -7.20 1.86
C SER A 110 10.77 -8.51 1.32
N GLY A 111 10.77 -8.68 0.01
CA GLY A 111 11.17 -9.91 -0.65
C GLY A 111 10.02 -10.86 -1.00
N ASP A 112 8.80 -10.58 -0.57
CA ASP A 112 7.63 -11.37 -0.96
C ASP A 112 7.35 -11.27 -2.45
N LYS A 113 6.86 -12.37 -3.02
CA LYS A 113 6.54 -12.49 -4.44
C LYS A 113 5.05 -12.64 -4.65
N LEU A 114 4.48 -11.71 -5.43
CA LEU A 114 3.10 -11.76 -5.89
C LEU A 114 3.03 -12.28 -7.32
N HIS A 115 2.07 -13.13 -7.59
CA HIS A 115 1.75 -13.58 -8.95
C HIS A 115 0.38 -13.07 -9.37
N CYS A 116 0.37 -12.29 -10.45
CA CYS A 116 -0.84 -11.78 -11.10
C CYS A 116 -0.82 -12.22 -12.57
N GLY A 117 -1.61 -13.24 -12.90
CA GLY A 117 -1.55 -13.82 -14.23
C GLY A 117 -0.15 -14.38 -14.53
N VAL A 118 0.44 -13.95 -15.62
CA VAL A 118 1.79 -14.37 -16.05
C VAL A 118 2.92 -13.55 -15.40
N TYR A 119 2.58 -12.54 -14.60
CA TYR A 119 3.55 -11.65 -13.97
C TYR A 119 3.93 -12.11 -12.57
N GLU A 120 5.22 -12.05 -12.29
CA GLU A 120 5.76 -12.17 -10.93
C GLU A 120 6.23 -10.81 -10.46
N ILE A 121 5.77 -10.37 -9.30
CA ILE A 121 6.08 -9.07 -8.73
C ILE A 121 6.75 -9.29 -7.37
N GLU A 122 8.02 -8.87 -7.27
CA GLU A 122 8.75 -8.90 -6.01
C GLU A 122 8.67 -7.53 -5.36
N LEU A 123 8.28 -7.50 -4.10
CA LEU A 123 8.14 -6.29 -3.31
C LEU A 123 9.39 -6.04 -2.49
N ILE A 124 9.96 -4.84 -2.60
CA ILE A 124 11.15 -4.43 -1.83
C ILE A 124 10.88 -3.05 -1.21
N TYR A 125 11.02 -2.98 0.09
CA TYR A 125 10.88 -1.72 0.84
C TYR A 125 11.78 -1.66 2.08
#